data_7e75d6d227994e30b96a7cf84b686772
#
_entry.id   7e75d6d227994e30b96a7cf84b686772
#
_cell.length_a   1.000
_cell.length_b   1.000
_cell.length_c   1.000
_cell.angle_alpha   90.00
_cell.angle_beta   90.00
_cell.angle_gamma   90.00
#
_symmetry.space_group_name_H-M   'P 1'
#
loop_
_entity.id
_entity.type
_entity.pdbx_description
1 polymer ?
#
loop_
_entity_poly.entity_id
_entity_poly.type
_entity_poly.pdbx_seq_one_letter_code
_entity_poly.pdbx_strand_id
1 'polypeptide(L)'
;MKHVLISLLSLLMVSEAYAQLTLDSCKAWARTNYPVIKQFDLVEQSRRFTVDNASKAWLPQVSLSATASYQSDVTHIPVDIPGVDIQDLDKDQYDVNVTVSQQVYDGGAVASARRMANAQGDVERERVNVAMYDVYERVEQLFFGILVLDEQLEQVRLLQDDLALSYNSVSAMMEGGVANQTDVDAVMVEQVKARQAETGLLSSRRSYLKMLETFTGRTFAEGDSLVRPSSEVVASLDNKRPELALYAAKDRLLDARLGALDVDLRPRLGVYLRGGYGKPGLDMLSNDFDAYYRIGAMLTWNIGSLYTRSNDKRLIEAERQTNNSECDAFLFNTRLQTEFQNGAIDNLKQQLEQDDEIIKLRERIRSKSETKVRNGTETVNEMLRDINAVSDARLAKRLHEIQLLQEIYKLRNINGQ
;
A
#
# COMPACT_ATOMS: atom_id res chain seq x y z
N MET A 1 28.35 -52.42 -0.98
CA MET A 1 27.07 -52.41 -0.27
C MET A 1 26.80 -51.10 0.52
N LYS A 2 27.83 -50.37 1.01
CA LYS A 2 27.59 -49.09 1.73
C LYS A 2 27.11 -47.92 0.85
N HIS A 3 27.44 -47.90 -0.43
CA HIS A 3 27.03 -46.80 -1.35
C HIS A 3 25.64 -46.99 -1.94
N VAL A 4 25.06 -48.18 -1.91
CA VAL A 4 23.70 -48.46 -2.39
C VAL A 4 22.64 -48.09 -1.31
N LEU A 5 23.03 -48.19 -0.02
CA LEU A 5 22.14 -47.81 1.09
C LEU A 5 21.99 -46.27 1.23
N ILE A 6 23.01 -45.51 0.86
CA ILE A 6 22.95 -44.02 0.89
C ILE A 6 22.12 -43.48 -0.26
N SER A 7 22.12 -44.11 -1.44
CA SER A 7 21.25 -43.75 -2.56
C SER A 7 19.77 -44.06 -2.34
N LEU A 8 19.45 -45.05 -1.49
CA LEU A 8 18.05 -45.39 -1.18
C LEU A 8 17.45 -44.51 -0.08
N LEU A 9 18.28 -43.87 0.75
CA LEU A 9 17.84 -42.99 1.83
C LEU A 9 17.59 -41.53 1.36
N SER A 10 18.10 -41.13 0.19
CA SER A 10 17.88 -39.83 -0.41
C SER A 10 16.60 -39.76 -1.26
N LEU A 11 15.91 -40.87 -1.50
CA LEU A 11 14.69 -40.95 -2.31
C LEU A 11 13.40 -40.91 -1.48
N LEU A 12 13.49 -40.73 -0.17
CA LEU A 12 12.35 -40.86 0.76
C LEU A 12 11.95 -39.56 1.49
N MET A 13 12.46 -38.37 1.05
CA MET A 13 12.10 -37.09 1.65
C MET A 13 11.72 -36.05 0.61
N VAL A 14 10.98 -36.42 -0.44
CA VAL A 14 10.10 -35.49 -1.13
C VAL A 14 8.70 -35.81 -0.63
N SER A 15 8.44 -35.57 0.65
CA SER A 15 7.08 -35.22 1.04
C SER A 15 6.81 -33.87 0.34
N GLU A 16 6.03 -33.89 -0.73
CA GLU A 16 5.32 -32.71 -1.18
C GLU A 16 4.53 -32.23 0.03
N ALA A 17 5.14 -31.35 0.82
CA ALA A 17 4.41 -30.53 1.75
C ALA A 17 3.50 -29.67 0.84
N TYR A 18 2.30 -30.14 0.59
CA TYR A 18 1.23 -29.30 0.09
C TYR A 18 1.19 -28.11 1.03
N ALA A 19 1.74 -27.01 0.58
CA ALA A 19 1.76 -25.79 1.35
C ALA A 19 0.28 -25.42 1.53
N GLN A 20 -0.23 -25.65 2.75
CA GLN A 20 -1.60 -25.26 3.05
C GLN A 20 -1.73 -23.77 2.75
N LEU A 21 -2.58 -23.44 1.79
CA LEU A 21 -2.82 -22.07 1.37
C LEU A 21 -3.64 -21.38 2.47
N THR A 22 -2.93 -20.81 3.44
CA THR A 22 -3.55 -20.00 4.50
C THR A 22 -3.58 -18.53 4.09
N LEU A 23 -4.53 -17.78 4.61
CA LEU A 23 -4.64 -16.34 4.37
C LEU A 23 -3.34 -15.61 4.73
N ASP A 24 -2.73 -15.94 5.88
CA ASP A 24 -1.49 -15.32 6.35
C ASP A 24 -0.30 -15.59 5.42
N SER A 25 -0.21 -16.82 4.89
CA SER A 25 0.80 -17.16 3.89
C SER A 25 0.62 -16.31 2.62
N CYS A 26 -0.62 -16.17 2.13
CA CYS A 26 -0.91 -15.36 0.95
C CYS A 26 -0.58 -13.88 1.18
N LYS A 27 -0.92 -13.32 2.35
CA LYS A 27 -0.55 -11.94 2.73
C LYS A 27 0.98 -11.78 2.79
N ALA A 28 1.71 -12.72 3.38
CA ALA A 28 3.17 -12.69 3.48
C ALA A 28 3.84 -12.75 2.09
N TRP A 29 3.36 -13.61 1.19
CA TRP A 29 3.89 -13.70 -0.19
C TRP A 29 3.55 -12.44 -0.99
N ALA A 30 2.32 -11.93 -0.89
CA ALA A 30 1.94 -10.68 -1.54
C ALA A 30 2.80 -9.51 -1.08
N ARG A 31 3.14 -9.43 0.22
CA ARG A 31 4.06 -8.43 0.75
C ARG A 31 5.42 -8.47 0.07
N THR A 32 5.96 -9.64 -0.23
CA THR A 32 7.29 -9.76 -0.85
C THR A 32 7.28 -9.58 -2.35
N ASN A 33 6.16 -9.91 -3.02
CA ASN A 33 6.05 -9.88 -4.47
C ASN A 33 5.48 -8.57 -5.03
N TYR A 34 4.61 -7.89 -4.28
CA TYR A 34 3.92 -6.71 -4.80
C TYR A 34 4.90 -5.56 -5.07
N PRO A 35 4.83 -4.90 -6.24
CA PRO A 35 5.85 -3.92 -6.66
C PRO A 35 6.07 -2.78 -5.68
N VAL A 36 5.06 -2.38 -4.91
CA VAL A 36 5.16 -1.31 -3.91
C VAL A 36 6.18 -1.62 -2.82
N ILE A 37 6.49 -2.89 -2.54
CA ILE A 37 7.51 -3.27 -1.55
C ILE A 37 8.89 -2.65 -1.87
N LYS A 38 9.22 -2.52 -3.16
CA LYS A 38 10.47 -1.90 -3.61
C LYS A 38 10.58 -0.42 -3.24
N GLN A 39 9.44 0.22 -2.98
CA GLN A 39 9.42 1.63 -2.58
C GLN A 39 10.05 1.85 -1.21
N PHE A 40 10.02 0.85 -0.30
CA PHE A 40 10.71 0.96 0.98
C PHE A 40 12.21 1.22 0.81
N ASP A 41 12.87 0.42 -0.05
CA ASP A 41 14.30 0.59 -0.33
C ASP A 41 14.59 1.91 -1.04
N LEU A 42 13.73 2.31 -1.98
CA LEU A 42 13.88 3.57 -2.72
C LEU A 42 13.68 4.79 -1.81
N VAL A 43 12.72 4.76 -0.91
CA VAL A 43 12.49 5.80 0.09
C VAL A 43 13.69 5.91 1.03
N GLU A 44 14.23 4.78 1.51
CA GLU A 44 15.41 4.77 2.38
C GLU A 44 16.67 5.28 1.66
N GLN A 45 16.87 4.90 0.40
CA GLN A 45 17.96 5.42 -0.44
C GLN A 45 17.81 6.93 -0.65
N SER A 46 16.62 7.40 -0.99
CA SER A 46 16.32 8.83 -1.18
C SER A 46 16.59 9.63 0.11
N ARG A 47 16.12 9.11 1.26
CA ARG A 47 16.39 9.68 2.57
C ARG A 47 17.88 9.80 2.84
N ARG A 48 18.64 8.71 2.64
CA ARG A 48 20.09 8.69 2.84
C ARG A 48 20.79 9.71 1.95
N PHE A 49 20.47 9.75 0.65
CA PHE A 49 21.10 10.72 -0.27
C PHE A 49 20.77 12.17 0.11
N THR A 50 19.53 12.44 0.53
CA THR A 50 19.13 13.78 0.97
C THR A 50 19.88 14.21 2.24
N VAL A 51 20.01 13.31 3.21
CA VAL A 51 20.78 13.54 4.45
C VAL A 51 22.27 13.72 4.14
N ASP A 52 22.83 12.91 3.26
CA ASP A 52 24.23 13.02 2.83
C ASP A 52 24.48 14.35 2.10
N ASN A 53 23.59 14.75 1.21
CA ASN A 53 23.69 16.03 0.50
C ASN A 53 23.61 17.22 1.46
N ALA A 54 22.69 17.17 2.45
CA ALA A 54 22.63 18.18 3.50
C ALA A 54 23.95 18.26 4.27
N SER A 55 24.57 17.12 4.58
CA SER A 55 25.86 17.06 5.29
C SER A 55 27.02 17.63 4.48
N LYS A 56 26.98 17.53 3.14
CA LYS A 56 28.02 18.08 2.25
C LYS A 56 28.06 19.61 2.25
N ALA A 57 27.07 20.30 2.77
CA ALA A 57 27.11 21.74 2.98
C ALA A 57 28.26 22.20 3.90
N TRP A 58 28.84 21.27 4.70
CA TRP A 58 30.06 21.50 5.46
C TRP A 58 31.36 21.44 4.64
N LEU A 59 31.31 20.96 3.41
CA LEU A 59 32.50 20.90 2.54
C LEU A 59 32.80 22.28 1.97
N PRO A 60 34.11 22.60 1.69
CA PRO A 60 34.47 23.81 0.99
C PRO A 60 33.71 23.92 -0.33
N GLN A 61 33.08 25.05 -0.56
CA GLN A 61 32.41 25.37 -1.83
C GLN A 61 33.36 26.09 -2.73
N VAL A 62 33.58 25.56 -3.95
CA VAL A 62 34.47 26.14 -4.93
C VAL A 62 33.64 26.69 -6.11
N SER A 63 33.81 27.95 -6.44
CA SER A 63 33.18 28.60 -7.58
C SER A 63 34.19 29.27 -8.47
N LEU A 64 34.02 29.17 -9.78
CA LEU A 64 34.73 29.92 -10.81
C LEU A 64 33.78 30.97 -11.36
N SER A 65 34.22 32.23 -11.39
CA SER A 65 33.49 33.34 -11.97
C SER A 65 34.35 34.05 -13.00
N ALA A 66 33.74 34.42 -14.15
CA ALA A 66 34.35 35.27 -15.14
C ALA A 66 33.38 36.43 -15.41
N THR A 67 33.89 37.66 -15.33
CA THR A 67 33.09 38.86 -15.57
C THR A 67 33.79 39.71 -16.60
N ALA A 68 33.07 40.21 -17.60
CA ALA A 68 33.48 41.24 -18.51
C ALA A 68 32.46 42.36 -18.42
N SER A 69 32.86 43.57 -18.15
CA SER A 69 31.95 44.71 -18.00
C SER A 69 32.52 45.94 -18.73
N TYR A 70 31.60 46.76 -19.22
CA TYR A 70 31.92 48.10 -19.75
C TYR A 70 31.14 49.12 -18.89
N GLN A 71 31.90 50.11 -18.38
CA GLN A 71 31.34 51.13 -17.49
C GLN A 71 31.15 52.43 -18.23
N SER A 72 30.09 53.19 -17.98
CA SER A 72 29.85 54.49 -18.55
C SER A 72 30.86 55.53 -18.03
N ASP A 73 31.35 55.33 -16.81
CA ASP A 73 32.29 56.17 -16.12
C ASP A 73 33.25 55.36 -15.25
N VAL A 74 34.41 55.88 -14.92
CA VAL A 74 35.48 55.21 -14.16
C VAL A 74 35.97 56.10 -13.02
N THR A 75 36.68 55.52 -12.04
CA THR A 75 37.28 56.26 -10.95
C THR A 75 38.38 57.19 -11.52
N HIS A 76 38.16 58.48 -11.31
CA HIS A 76 39.10 59.53 -11.69
C HIS A 76 39.72 60.18 -10.44
N ILE A 77 41.01 60.41 -10.42
CA ILE A 77 41.70 61.11 -9.34
C ILE A 77 41.82 62.55 -9.70
N PRO A 78 41.09 63.50 -9.09
CA PRO A 78 41.11 64.91 -9.50
C PRO A 78 42.25 65.68 -8.86
N VAL A 79 43.49 65.17 -9.03
CA VAL A 79 44.70 65.84 -8.51
C VAL A 79 45.75 65.87 -9.60
N ASP A 80 46.14 67.10 -10.03
CA ASP A 80 47.22 67.37 -10.99
C ASP A 80 48.52 67.48 -10.22
N ILE A 81 49.37 66.47 -10.29
CA ILE A 81 50.70 66.49 -9.66
C ILE A 81 51.75 66.76 -10.76
N PRO A 82 52.49 67.88 -10.70
CA PRO A 82 53.51 68.18 -11.68
C PRO A 82 54.52 67.03 -11.80
N GLY A 83 54.59 66.45 -12.98
CA GLY A 83 55.55 65.35 -13.32
C GLY A 83 55.07 63.93 -13.06
N VAL A 84 53.80 63.73 -12.68
CA VAL A 84 53.16 62.42 -12.48
C VAL A 84 51.93 62.35 -13.35
N ASP A 85 51.90 61.49 -14.37
CA ASP A 85 50.76 61.23 -15.20
C ASP A 85 49.97 60.08 -14.58
N ILE A 86 48.79 60.39 -13.98
CA ILE A 86 47.87 59.41 -13.39
C ILE A 86 46.83 59.10 -14.47
N GLN A 87 46.98 57.96 -15.11
CA GLN A 87 46.02 57.49 -16.13
C GLN A 87 44.69 57.10 -15.46
N ASP A 88 43.57 57.53 -16.08
CA ASP A 88 42.26 57.03 -15.70
C ASP A 88 42.11 55.52 -16.00
N LEU A 89 41.31 54.81 -15.25
CA LEU A 89 41.03 53.41 -15.54
C LEU A 89 40.30 53.25 -16.86
N ASP A 90 40.58 52.15 -17.58
CA ASP A 90 39.83 51.79 -18.75
C ASP A 90 38.37 51.48 -18.43
N LYS A 91 37.46 51.83 -19.35
CA LYS A 91 36.02 51.58 -19.20
C LYS A 91 35.67 50.09 -19.31
N ASP A 92 36.52 49.32 -19.99
CA ASP A 92 36.40 47.88 -20.14
C ASP A 92 37.18 47.18 -18.99
N GLN A 93 36.46 46.33 -18.26
CA GLN A 93 37.00 45.60 -17.13
C GLN A 93 36.77 44.10 -17.28
N TYR A 94 37.74 43.32 -16.91
CA TYR A 94 37.74 41.87 -17.02
C TYR A 94 38.24 41.27 -15.70
N ASP A 95 37.52 40.24 -15.23
CA ASP A 95 37.92 39.49 -14.00
C ASP A 95 37.61 38.02 -14.17
N VAL A 96 38.57 37.16 -13.92
CA VAL A 96 38.40 35.73 -13.80
C VAL A 96 38.92 35.30 -12.44
N ASN A 97 38.05 34.74 -11.60
CA ASN A 97 38.42 34.36 -10.24
C ASN A 97 37.89 33.00 -9.81
N VAL A 98 38.65 32.34 -8.96
CA VAL A 98 38.25 31.16 -8.23
C VAL A 98 38.05 31.57 -6.76
N THR A 99 36.86 31.28 -6.25
CA THR A 99 36.54 31.50 -4.84
C THR A 99 36.30 30.16 -4.13
N VAL A 100 37.06 29.92 -3.08
CA VAL A 100 36.84 28.79 -2.15
C VAL A 100 36.25 29.37 -0.89
N SER A 101 35.03 28.95 -0.55
CA SER A 101 34.34 29.37 0.68
C SER A 101 34.08 28.20 1.58
N GLN A 102 34.29 28.38 2.88
CA GLN A 102 34.07 27.38 3.91
C GLN A 102 33.18 27.95 5.00
N GLN A 103 32.08 27.27 5.28
CA GLN A 103 31.25 27.57 6.42
C GLN A 103 31.95 27.11 7.70
N VAL A 104 32.15 28.00 8.65
CA VAL A 104 32.76 27.74 9.98
C VAL A 104 31.66 27.54 11.04
N TYR A 105 30.60 28.33 10.92
CA TYR A 105 29.41 28.23 11.76
C TYR A 105 28.18 28.51 10.92
N ASP A 106 27.28 27.54 10.86
CA ASP A 106 26.08 27.57 10.00
C ASP A 106 24.77 27.91 10.76
N GLY A 107 24.85 28.22 12.04
CA GLY A 107 23.68 28.45 12.89
C GLY A 107 22.84 27.21 13.17
N GLY A 108 23.28 26.03 12.72
CA GLY A 108 22.54 24.77 12.84
C GLY A 108 21.75 24.40 11.58
N ALA A 109 22.00 25.06 10.45
CA ALA A 109 21.29 24.85 9.19
C ALA A 109 21.40 23.41 8.68
N VAL A 110 22.60 22.83 8.66
CA VAL A 110 22.86 21.45 8.26
C VAL A 110 22.12 20.46 9.17
N ALA A 111 22.19 20.68 10.50
CA ALA A 111 21.49 19.81 11.45
C ALA A 111 19.97 19.89 11.27
N SER A 112 19.44 21.07 10.99
CA SER A 112 18.00 21.28 10.69
C SER A 112 17.60 20.61 9.38
N ALA A 113 18.38 20.80 8.30
CA ALA A 113 18.12 20.16 7.00
C ALA A 113 18.13 18.62 7.11
N ARG A 114 19.06 18.05 7.88
CA ARG A 114 19.10 16.59 8.15
C ARG A 114 17.88 16.12 8.93
N ARG A 115 17.41 16.87 9.94
CA ARG A 115 16.17 16.52 10.68
C ARG A 115 14.96 16.55 9.77
N MET A 116 14.83 17.56 8.93
CA MET A 116 13.74 17.65 7.95
C MET A 116 13.78 16.50 6.95
N ALA A 117 14.96 16.16 6.40
CA ALA A 117 15.13 15.05 5.47
C ALA A 117 14.76 13.71 6.10
N ASN A 118 15.14 13.47 7.37
CA ASN A 118 14.76 12.27 8.10
C ASN A 118 13.25 12.22 8.37
N ALA A 119 12.64 13.31 8.84
CA ALA A 119 11.21 13.37 9.10
C ALA A 119 10.38 13.20 7.80
N GLN A 120 10.81 13.79 6.69
CA GLN A 120 10.18 13.57 5.39
C GLN A 120 10.30 12.11 4.95
N GLY A 121 11.46 11.48 5.12
CA GLY A 121 11.65 10.06 4.84
C GLY A 121 10.74 9.17 5.68
N ASP A 122 10.50 9.51 6.95
CA ASP A 122 9.56 8.80 7.81
C ASP A 122 8.11 8.92 7.29
N VAL A 123 7.69 10.10 6.82
CA VAL A 123 6.37 10.29 6.19
C VAL A 123 6.22 9.42 4.95
N GLU A 124 7.21 9.41 4.07
CA GLU A 124 7.16 8.60 2.84
C GLU A 124 7.13 7.10 3.16
N ARG A 125 7.89 6.65 4.16
CA ARG A 125 7.87 5.27 4.63
C ARG A 125 6.48 4.85 5.15
N GLU A 126 5.84 5.69 5.96
CA GLU A 126 4.50 5.39 6.47
C GLU A 126 3.42 5.45 5.37
N ARG A 127 3.60 6.26 4.33
CA ARG A 127 2.75 6.20 3.12
C ARG A 127 2.83 4.84 2.41
N VAL A 128 4.04 4.29 2.30
CA VAL A 128 4.22 2.94 1.74
C VAL A 128 3.55 1.89 2.63
N ASN A 129 3.62 2.01 3.96
CA ASN A 129 2.93 1.13 4.89
C ASN A 129 1.40 1.17 4.68
N VAL A 130 0.81 2.35 4.52
CA VAL A 130 -0.63 2.51 4.21
C VAL A 130 -0.97 1.83 2.88
N ALA A 131 -0.18 2.09 1.82
CA ALA A 131 -0.41 1.47 0.51
C ALA A 131 -0.28 -0.07 0.54
N MET A 132 0.62 -0.61 1.38
CA MET A 132 0.75 -2.06 1.58
C MET A 132 -0.44 -2.64 2.35
N TYR A 133 -1.06 -1.86 3.21
CA TYR A 133 -2.25 -2.30 3.93
C TYR A 133 -3.43 -2.56 2.99
N ASP A 134 -3.64 -1.71 1.99
CA ASP A 134 -4.64 -1.90 0.94
C ASP A 134 -4.42 -3.19 0.14
N VAL A 135 -3.15 -3.59 -0.03
CA VAL A 135 -2.81 -4.86 -0.70
C VAL A 135 -3.30 -6.06 0.11
N TYR A 136 -3.14 -6.03 1.43
CA TYR A 136 -3.63 -7.10 2.30
C TYR A 136 -5.13 -7.26 2.22
N GLU A 137 -5.87 -6.16 2.18
CA GLU A 137 -7.33 -6.18 2.02
C GLU A 137 -7.74 -6.83 0.68
N ARG A 138 -7.05 -6.51 -0.42
CA ARG A 138 -7.31 -7.11 -1.73
C ARG A 138 -7.01 -8.61 -1.76
N VAL A 139 -5.90 -9.04 -1.16
CA VAL A 139 -5.57 -10.46 -1.04
C VAL A 139 -6.63 -11.20 -0.25
N GLU A 140 -7.13 -10.60 0.83
CA GLU A 140 -8.18 -11.14 1.66
C GLU A 140 -9.50 -11.29 0.90
N GLN A 141 -9.91 -10.27 0.14
CA GLN A 141 -11.11 -10.33 -0.71
C GLN A 141 -11.02 -11.46 -1.74
N LEU A 142 -9.84 -11.66 -2.37
CA LEU A 142 -9.63 -12.76 -3.30
C LEU A 142 -9.69 -14.12 -2.60
N PHE A 143 -9.06 -14.24 -1.43
CA PHE A 143 -9.04 -15.46 -0.65
C PHE A 143 -10.44 -15.90 -0.23
N PHE A 144 -11.23 -15.00 0.35
CA PHE A 144 -12.63 -15.29 0.71
C PHE A 144 -13.51 -15.52 -0.53
N GLY A 145 -13.24 -14.82 -1.64
CA GLY A 145 -13.92 -15.06 -2.91
C GLY A 145 -13.71 -16.49 -3.42
N ILE A 146 -12.51 -17.05 -3.28
CA ILE A 146 -12.23 -18.45 -3.65
C ILE A 146 -12.96 -19.40 -2.70
N LEU A 147 -12.96 -19.14 -1.38
CA LEU A 147 -13.69 -19.97 -0.42
C LEU A 147 -15.19 -20.01 -0.72
N VAL A 148 -15.80 -18.89 -1.11
CA VAL A 148 -17.20 -18.83 -1.54
C VAL A 148 -17.43 -19.73 -2.77
N LEU A 149 -16.54 -19.64 -3.77
CA LEU A 149 -16.64 -20.48 -4.98
C LEU A 149 -16.44 -21.97 -4.67
N ASP A 150 -15.57 -22.31 -3.73
CA ASP A 150 -15.36 -23.69 -3.28
C ASP A 150 -16.62 -24.27 -2.64
N GLU A 151 -17.31 -23.51 -1.76
CA GLU A 151 -18.58 -23.94 -1.17
C GLU A 151 -19.71 -24.06 -2.20
N GLN A 152 -19.76 -23.16 -3.18
CA GLN A 152 -20.72 -23.24 -4.29
C GLN A 152 -20.47 -24.48 -5.15
N LEU A 153 -19.20 -24.78 -5.47
CA LEU A 153 -18.83 -25.98 -6.22
C LEU A 153 -19.21 -27.26 -5.50
N GLU A 154 -18.94 -27.33 -4.21
CA GLU A 154 -19.32 -28.48 -3.38
C GLU A 154 -20.84 -28.68 -3.38
N GLN A 155 -21.61 -27.60 -3.22
CA GLN A 155 -23.07 -27.70 -3.21
C GLN A 155 -23.64 -28.10 -4.58
N VAL A 156 -23.07 -27.61 -5.68
CA VAL A 156 -23.50 -28.00 -7.04
C VAL A 156 -23.22 -29.49 -7.30
N ARG A 157 -22.09 -30.03 -6.78
CA ARG A 157 -21.80 -31.47 -6.89
C ARG A 157 -22.79 -32.30 -6.08
N LEU A 158 -23.13 -31.89 -4.86
CA LEU A 158 -24.18 -32.57 -4.07
C LEU A 158 -25.55 -32.53 -4.79
N LEU A 159 -25.88 -31.41 -5.44
CA LEU A 159 -27.09 -31.31 -6.27
C LEU A 159 -27.05 -32.27 -7.47
N GLN A 160 -25.90 -32.40 -8.12
CA GLN A 160 -25.74 -33.34 -9.26
C GLN A 160 -25.96 -34.79 -8.80
N ASP A 161 -25.44 -35.16 -7.63
CA ASP A 161 -25.65 -36.49 -7.03
C ASP A 161 -27.14 -36.73 -6.71
N ASP A 162 -27.82 -35.75 -6.09
CA ASP A 162 -29.25 -35.80 -5.82
C ASP A 162 -30.09 -35.93 -7.12
N LEU A 163 -29.73 -35.19 -8.16
CA LEU A 163 -30.40 -35.28 -9.44
C LEU A 163 -30.10 -36.59 -10.19
N ALA A 164 -28.95 -37.20 -10.00
CA ALA A 164 -28.63 -38.53 -10.56
C ALA A 164 -29.49 -39.61 -9.92
N LEU A 165 -29.67 -39.57 -8.57
CA LEU A 165 -30.57 -40.47 -7.87
C LEU A 165 -32.02 -40.25 -8.30
N SER A 166 -32.47 -39.02 -8.50
CA SER A 166 -33.79 -38.66 -9.00
C SER A 166 -34.03 -39.17 -10.42
N TYR A 167 -33.06 -39.07 -11.30
CA TYR A 167 -33.11 -39.61 -12.65
C TYR A 167 -33.35 -41.11 -12.66
N ASN A 168 -32.59 -41.88 -11.86
CA ASN A 168 -32.76 -43.32 -11.74
C ASN A 168 -34.15 -43.69 -11.22
N SER A 169 -34.64 -42.94 -10.23
CA SER A 169 -35.97 -43.17 -9.64
C SER A 169 -37.11 -42.91 -10.65
N VAL A 170 -37.04 -41.76 -11.36
CA VAL A 170 -38.10 -41.37 -12.33
C VAL A 170 -38.05 -42.28 -13.55
N SER A 171 -36.86 -42.70 -14.03
CA SER A 171 -36.71 -43.67 -15.10
C SER A 171 -37.37 -45.02 -14.78
N ALA A 172 -37.16 -45.52 -13.54
CA ALA A 172 -37.81 -46.75 -13.08
C ALA A 172 -39.36 -46.59 -12.97
N MET A 173 -39.82 -45.41 -12.54
CA MET A 173 -41.28 -45.11 -12.53
C MET A 173 -41.86 -45.04 -13.96
N MET A 174 -41.11 -44.57 -14.93
CA MET A 174 -41.52 -44.56 -16.34
C MET A 174 -41.65 -45.98 -16.87
N GLU A 175 -40.68 -46.86 -16.58
CA GLU A 175 -40.76 -48.28 -16.95
C GLU A 175 -41.99 -48.99 -16.29
N GLY A 176 -42.32 -48.57 -15.04
CA GLY A 176 -43.49 -49.03 -14.31
C GLY A 176 -44.82 -48.38 -14.74
N GLY A 177 -44.79 -47.43 -15.68
CA GLY A 177 -46.01 -46.76 -16.20
C GLY A 177 -46.58 -45.67 -15.29
N VAL A 178 -45.83 -45.26 -14.25
CA VAL A 178 -46.22 -44.20 -13.27
C VAL A 178 -45.76 -42.82 -13.71
N ALA A 179 -44.65 -42.72 -14.45
CA ALA A 179 -44.08 -41.49 -15.01
C ALA A 179 -44.08 -41.60 -16.54
N ASN A 180 -43.83 -40.47 -17.23
CA ASN A 180 -43.71 -40.37 -18.69
C ASN A 180 -42.35 -39.82 -19.13
N GLN A 181 -42.06 -39.80 -20.41
CA GLN A 181 -40.79 -39.31 -20.97
C GLN A 181 -40.53 -37.87 -20.59
N THR A 182 -41.57 -37.01 -20.54
CA THR A 182 -41.43 -35.59 -20.18
C THR A 182 -40.91 -35.42 -18.75
N ASP A 183 -41.26 -36.32 -17.82
CA ASP A 183 -40.79 -36.32 -16.44
C ASP A 183 -39.30 -36.67 -16.36
N VAL A 184 -38.83 -37.63 -17.17
CA VAL A 184 -37.40 -37.96 -17.28
C VAL A 184 -36.63 -36.81 -17.90
N ASP A 185 -37.16 -36.21 -18.98
CA ASP A 185 -36.53 -35.07 -19.63
C ASP A 185 -36.44 -33.84 -18.69
N ALA A 186 -37.41 -33.62 -17.80
CA ALA A 186 -37.37 -32.55 -16.80
C ALA A 186 -36.18 -32.73 -15.85
N VAL A 187 -35.92 -33.97 -15.37
CA VAL A 187 -34.75 -34.25 -14.52
C VAL A 187 -33.45 -34.05 -15.32
N MET A 188 -33.40 -34.49 -16.58
CA MET A 188 -32.22 -34.28 -17.44
C MET A 188 -31.91 -32.80 -17.65
N VAL A 189 -32.92 -31.95 -17.83
CA VAL A 189 -32.74 -30.48 -17.93
C VAL A 189 -32.05 -29.94 -16.67
N GLU A 190 -32.50 -30.32 -15.48
CA GLU A 190 -31.88 -29.88 -14.22
C GLU A 190 -30.45 -30.40 -14.08
N GLN A 191 -30.16 -31.63 -14.46
CA GLN A 191 -28.76 -32.14 -14.49
C GLN A 191 -27.87 -31.35 -15.45
N VAL A 192 -28.35 -30.94 -16.61
CA VAL A 192 -27.59 -30.12 -17.58
C VAL A 192 -27.34 -28.72 -16.99
N LYS A 193 -28.35 -28.10 -16.36
CA LYS A 193 -28.19 -26.81 -15.64
C LYS A 193 -27.17 -26.88 -14.56
N ALA A 194 -27.16 -27.92 -13.71
CA ALA A 194 -26.20 -28.13 -12.65
C ALA A 194 -24.77 -28.27 -13.21
N ARG A 195 -24.56 -29.01 -14.29
CA ARG A 195 -23.25 -29.09 -14.98
C ARG A 195 -22.80 -27.76 -15.58
N GLN A 196 -23.73 -26.98 -16.12
CA GLN A 196 -23.46 -25.65 -16.65
C GLN A 196 -23.02 -24.70 -15.53
N ALA A 197 -23.71 -24.76 -14.37
CA ALA A 197 -23.33 -23.99 -13.18
C ALA A 197 -21.92 -24.37 -12.69
N GLU A 198 -21.61 -25.67 -12.59
CA GLU A 198 -20.27 -26.14 -12.21
C GLU A 198 -19.18 -25.59 -13.16
N THR A 199 -19.41 -25.65 -14.47
CA THR A 199 -18.46 -25.11 -15.46
C THR A 199 -18.21 -23.62 -15.25
N GLY A 200 -19.24 -22.83 -14.97
CA GLY A 200 -19.13 -21.40 -14.68
C GLY A 200 -18.35 -21.12 -13.38
N LEU A 201 -18.62 -21.88 -12.33
CA LEU A 201 -17.95 -21.76 -11.05
C LEU A 201 -16.48 -22.14 -11.14
N LEU A 202 -16.11 -23.21 -11.84
CA LEU A 202 -14.72 -23.62 -12.10
C LEU A 202 -13.95 -22.54 -12.86
N SER A 203 -14.58 -21.92 -13.87
CA SER A 203 -13.98 -20.81 -14.61
C SER A 203 -13.73 -19.60 -13.72
N SER A 204 -14.70 -19.24 -12.89
CA SER A 204 -14.57 -18.14 -11.92
C SER A 204 -13.48 -18.42 -10.91
N ARG A 205 -13.44 -19.62 -10.33
CA ARG A 205 -12.42 -20.05 -9.39
C ARG A 205 -11.01 -19.95 -9.98
N ARG A 206 -10.83 -20.42 -11.22
CA ARG A 206 -9.55 -20.31 -11.94
C ARG A 206 -9.12 -18.85 -12.11
N SER A 207 -10.07 -17.96 -12.43
CA SER A 207 -9.79 -16.54 -12.56
C SER A 207 -9.33 -15.91 -11.25
N TYR A 208 -10.00 -16.21 -10.13
CA TYR A 208 -9.63 -15.73 -8.80
C TYR A 208 -8.26 -16.28 -8.35
N LEU A 209 -7.99 -17.58 -8.57
CA LEU A 209 -6.68 -18.17 -8.32
C LEU A 209 -5.58 -17.44 -9.12
N LYS A 210 -5.84 -17.15 -10.41
CA LYS A 210 -4.88 -16.44 -11.26
C LYS A 210 -4.61 -15.01 -10.76
N MET A 211 -5.63 -14.32 -10.24
CA MET A 211 -5.45 -13.02 -9.59
C MET A 211 -4.60 -13.16 -8.32
N LEU A 212 -4.86 -14.16 -7.49
CA LEU A 212 -4.10 -14.43 -6.28
C LEU A 212 -2.64 -14.80 -6.59
N GLU A 213 -2.39 -15.58 -7.64
CA GLU A 213 -1.04 -15.86 -8.17
C GLU A 213 -0.29 -14.58 -8.53
N THR A 214 -0.98 -13.64 -9.17
CA THR A 214 -0.39 -12.35 -9.56
C THR A 214 0.04 -11.54 -8.34
N PHE A 215 -0.75 -11.53 -7.27
CA PHE A 215 -0.39 -10.84 -6.03
C PHE A 215 0.74 -11.54 -5.28
N THR A 216 0.69 -12.88 -5.17
CA THR A 216 1.61 -13.66 -4.36
C THR A 216 2.93 -14.00 -5.06
N GLY A 217 2.95 -13.93 -6.41
CA GLY A 217 4.08 -14.40 -7.23
C GLY A 217 4.27 -15.92 -7.17
N ARG A 218 3.26 -16.66 -6.71
CA ARG A 218 3.25 -18.13 -6.61
C ARG A 218 2.25 -18.71 -7.60
N THR A 219 2.54 -19.84 -8.17
CA THR A 219 1.59 -20.62 -8.99
C THR A 219 0.85 -21.60 -8.11
N PHE A 220 -0.46 -21.73 -8.32
CA PHE A 220 -1.32 -22.65 -7.59
C PHE A 220 -1.89 -23.68 -8.55
N ALA A 221 -1.98 -24.93 -8.10
CA ALA A 221 -2.65 -25.99 -8.85
C ALA A 221 -4.19 -25.82 -8.77
N GLU A 222 -4.91 -26.28 -9.78
CA GLU A 222 -6.38 -26.23 -9.77
C GLU A 222 -7.00 -27.02 -8.60
N GLY A 223 -6.28 -28.04 -8.10
CA GLY A 223 -6.67 -28.86 -6.95
C GLY A 223 -6.27 -28.32 -5.58
N ASP A 224 -5.50 -27.23 -5.52
CA ASP A 224 -5.11 -26.64 -4.25
C ASP A 224 -6.33 -26.12 -3.49
N SER A 225 -6.44 -26.50 -2.23
CA SER A 225 -7.52 -26.04 -1.33
C SER A 225 -7.02 -24.98 -0.38
N LEU A 226 -7.83 -23.93 -0.19
CA LEU A 226 -7.57 -22.91 0.78
C LEU A 226 -8.02 -23.38 2.17
N VAL A 227 -7.17 -23.13 3.17
CA VAL A 227 -7.53 -23.44 4.56
C VAL A 227 -8.46 -22.35 5.10
N ARG A 228 -9.65 -22.76 5.53
CA ARG A 228 -10.62 -21.85 6.15
C ARG A 228 -10.01 -21.18 7.38
N PRO A 229 -9.95 -19.85 7.46
CA PRO A 229 -9.37 -19.16 8.59
C PRO A 229 -10.18 -19.38 9.89
N SER A 230 -9.54 -19.23 11.05
CA SER A 230 -10.24 -19.37 12.32
C SER A 230 -11.17 -18.17 12.59
N SER A 231 -12.30 -18.44 13.21
CA SER A 231 -13.28 -17.41 13.63
C SER A 231 -12.94 -16.73 14.97
N GLU A 232 -11.75 -16.98 15.53
CA GLU A 232 -11.37 -16.36 16.80
C GLU A 232 -11.36 -14.84 16.67
N VAL A 233 -12.34 -14.20 17.30
CA VAL A 233 -12.40 -12.74 17.37
C VAL A 233 -11.41 -12.31 18.45
N VAL A 234 -10.21 -11.92 18.03
CA VAL A 234 -9.30 -11.18 18.92
C VAL A 234 -9.86 -9.77 19.03
N ALA A 235 -10.69 -9.55 20.04
CA ALA A 235 -11.22 -8.23 20.37
C ALA A 235 -10.13 -7.37 21.01
N SER A 236 -9.15 -6.91 20.24
CA SER A 236 -8.34 -5.78 20.65
C SER A 236 -9.10 -4.50 20.29
N LEU A 237 -9.37 -3.67 21.28
CA LEU A 237 -10.00 -2.36 21.11
C LEU A 237 -9.01 -1.31 20.55
N ASP A 238 -7.73 -1.67 20.46
CA ASP A 238 -6.68 -0.77 20.01
C ASP A 238 -6.66 -0.69 18.46
N ASN A 239 -6.86 0.49 17.95
CA ASN A 239 -6.70 0.78 16.52
C ASN A 239 -5.19 0.83 16.18
N LYS A 240 -4.72 -0.11 15.37
CA LYS A 240 -3.32 -0.24 14.91
C LYS A 240 -3.15 0.09 13.42
N ARG A 241 -4.07 0.81 12.85
CA ARG A 241 -4.04 1.21 11.44
C ARG A 241 -2.78 2.01 11.12
N PRO A 242 -2.09 1.71 10.01
CA PRO A 242 -0.85 2.41 9.63
C PRO A 242 -1.07 3.90 9.34
N GLU A 243 -2.29 4.34 9.04
CA GLU A 243 -2.63 5.75 8.86
C GLU A 243 -2.35 6.58 10.12
N LEU A 244 -2.53 6.01 11.32
CA LEU A 244 -2.20 6.71 12.57
C LEU A 244 -0.71 6.99 12.70
N ALA A 245 0.15 6.05 12.27
CA ALA A 245 1.59 6.25 12.22
C ALA A 245 1.97 7.31 11.17
N LEU A 246 1.23 7.38 10.04
CA LEU A 246 1.42 8.42 9.02
C LEU A 246 1.07 9.81 9.57
N TYR A 247 -0.06 9.99 10.28
CA TYR A 247 -0.40 11.27 10.91
C TYR A 247 0.63 11.70 11.93
N ALA A 248 1.12 10.75 12.76
CA ALA A 248 2.18 11.02 13.72
C ALA A 248 3.52 11.38 13.03
N ALA A 249 3.84 10.78 11.88
CA ALA A 249 5.02 11.13 11.10
C ALA A 249 4.91 12.53 10.48
N LYS A 250 3.73 12.89 9.96
CA LYS A 250 3.45 14.25 9.46
C LYS A 250 3.63 15.29 10.57
N ASP A 251 3.16 15.01 11.80
CA ASP A 251 3.33 15.92 12.93
C ASP A 251 4.81 16.13 13.29
N ARG A 252 5.61 15.05 13.33
CA ARG A 252 7.08 15.16 13.52
C ARG A 252 7.77 15.98 12.42
N LEU A 253 7.27 15.90 11.17
CA LEU A 253 7.79 16.73 10.08
C LEU A 253 7.47 18.23 10.32
N LEU A 254 6.27 18.54 10.82
CA LEU A 254 5.89 19.91 11.19
C LEU A 254 6.75 20.45 12.35
N ASP A 255 7.09 19.60 13.34
CA ASP A 255 8.05 19.95 14.39
C ASP A 255 9.44 20.26 13.83
N ALA A 256 9.92 19.46 12.86
CA ALA A 256 11.20 19.71 12.21
C ALA A 256 11.19 21.03 11.42
N ARG A 257 10.07 21.36 10.72
CA ARG A 257 9.89 22.64 10.02
C ARG A 257 9.84 23.82 11.00
N LEU A 258 9.12 23.67 12.11
CA LEU A 258 9.08 24.70 13.16
C LEU A 258 10.47 25.00 13.71
N GLY A 259 11.26 23.95 13.98
CA GLY A 259 12.66 24.10 14.40
C GLY A 259 13.57 24.76 13.36
N ALA A 260 13.26 24.62 12.06
CA ALA A 260 14.01 25.27 10.99
C ALA A 260 13.85 26.82 11.02
N LEU A 261 12.66 27.32 11.35
CA LEU A 261 12.42 28.77 11.49
C LEU A 261 13.32 29.43 12.53
N ASP A 262 13.68 28.71 13.58
CA ASP A 262 14.58 29.25 14.62
C ASP A 262 16.05 29.25 14.16
N VAL A 263 16.42 28.37 13.24
CA VAL A 263 17.77 28.30 12.64
C VAL A 263 18.00 29.45 11.66
N ASP A 264 16.98 29.86 10.90
CA ASP A 264 17.08 30.94 9.92
C ASP A 264 17.33 32.32 10.56
N LEU A 265 17.06 32.44 11.86
CA LEU A 265 17.34 33.65 12.66
C LEU A 265 18.76 33.67 13.22
N ARG A 266 19.56 32.64 13.05
CA ARG A 266 20.90 32.60 13.62
C ARG A 266 21.92 33.12 12.61
N PRO A 267 22.96 33.85 13.09
CA PRO A 267 24.04 34.29 12.24
C PRO A 267 24.83 33.10 11.70
N ARG A 268 25.42 33.26 10.52
CA ARG A 268 26.31 32.30 9.86
C ARG A 268 27.68 32.93 9.68
N LEU A 269 28.74 32.19 9.98
CA LEU A 269 30.12 32.65 9.84
C LEU A 269 30.83 31.76 8.83
N GLY A 270 31.36 32.34 7.78
CA GLY A 270 32.19 31.69 6.77
C GLY A 270 33.54 32.36 6.63
N VAL A 271 34.51 31.64 6.09
CA VAL A 271 35.77 32.15 5.61
C VAL A 271 35.85 31.92 4.08
N TYR A 272 36.56 32.77 3.40
CA TYR A 272 36.75 32.60 1.96
C TYR A 272 38.17 32.95 1.54
N LEU A 273 38.63 32.28 0.49
CA LEU A 273 39.82 32.61 -0.27
C LEU A 273 39.41 32.81 -1.74
N ARG A 274 39.70 33.98 -2.27
CA ARG A 274 39.50 34.28 -3.70
C ARG A 274 40.85 34.56 -4.33
N GLY A 275 41.18 33.89 -5.41
CA GLY A 275 42.31 34.17 -6.27
C GLY A 275 41.81 34.46 -7.68
N GLY A 276 42.34 35.47 -8.31
CA GLY A 276 41.89 35.89 -9.63
C GLY A 276 42.98 36.56 -10.48
N TYR A 277 42.60 36.78 -11.72
CA TYR A 277 43.35 37.54 -12.71
C TYR A 277 42.40 38.50 -13.40
N GLY A 278 42.68 39.79 -13.30
CA GLY A 278 41.75 40.81 -13.80
C GLY A 278 42.40 42.12 -14.21
N LYS A 279 41.62 42.94 -14.94
CA LYS A 279 41.93 44.29 -15.35
C LYS A 279 40.78 45.22 -14.92
N PRO A 280 40.99 46.19 -14.00
CA PRO A 280 42.14 46.20 -13.12
C PRO A 280 42.07 45.00 -12.16
N GLY A 281 43.21 44.57 -11.59
CA GLY A 281 43.29 43.62 -10.51
C GLY A 281 42.74 44.21 -9.19
N LEU A 282 43.49 44.08 -8.05
CA LEU A 282 43.18 44.82 -6.84
C LEU A 282 43.74 46.24 -6.85
N ASP A 283 44.70 46.52 -7.71
CA ASP A 283 45.25 47.86 -7.87
C ASP A 283 44.35 48.67 -8.84
N MET A 284 43.55 49.56 -8.24
CA MET A 284 42.65 50.45 -8.98
C MET A 284 43.39 51.62 -9.68
N LEU A 285 44.71 51.67 -9.63
CA LEU A 285 45.53 52.70 -10.32
C LEU A 285 46.26 52.14 -11.53
N SER A 286 46.10 50.84 -11.80
CA SER A 286 46.73 50.17 -12.95
C SER A 286 45.68 49.67 -13.95
N ASN A 287 45.95 49.91 -15.27
CA ASN A 287 45.16 49.37 -16.34
C ASN A 287 45.71 48.03 -16.86
N ASP A 288 46.67 47.44 -16.16
CA ASP A 288 47.23 46.15 -16.52
C ASP A 288 46.44 44.97 -15.96
N PHE A 289 46.61 43.81 -16.57
CA PHE A 289 46.10 42.57 -16.06
C PHE A 289 47.01 42.06 -14.93
N ASP A 290 46.45 41.94 -13.69
CA ASP A 290 47.22 41.50 -12.54
C ASP A 290 46.56 40.29 -11.85
N ALA A 291 47.41 39.39 -11.33
CA ALA A 291 46.99 38.32 -10.47
C ALA A 291 46.81 38.83 -9.03
N TYR A 292 45.75 38.38 -8.38
CA TYR A 292 45.47 38.80 -7.03
C TYR A 292 44.93 37.67 -6.18
N TYR A 293 45.02 37.82 -4.88
CA TYR A 293 44.27 37.01 -3.93
C TYR A 293 43.65 37.87 -2.83
N ARG A 294 42.52 37.36 -2.29
CA ARG A 294 41.84 37.97 -1.16
C ARG A 294 41.40 36.88 -0.19
N ILE A 295 41.77 36.99 1.08
CA ILE A 295 41.31 36.12 2.13
C ILE A 295 40.48 36.95 3.12
N GLY A 296 39.39 36.36 3.62
CA GLY A 296 38.51 37.07 4.52
C GLY A 296 37.54 36.18 5.26
N ALA A 297 36.88 36.77 6.25
CA ALA A 297 35.75 36.16 6.96
C ALA A 297 34.49 36.97 6.67
N MET A 298 33.38 36.28 6.57
CA MET A 298 32.06 36.87 6.28
C MET A 298 31.07 36.41 7.32
N LEU A 299 30.47 37.37 8.04
CA LEU A 299 29.31 37.12 8.93
C LEU A 299 28.05 37.54 8.18
N THR A 300 27.15 36.58 8.03
CA THR A 300 25.83 36.82 7.41
C THR A 300 24.76 36.60 8.47
N TRP A 301 23.89 37.57 8.63
CA TRP A 301 22.74 37.48 9.54
C TRP A 301 21.50 38.03 8.84
N ASN A 302 20.55 37.13 8.58
CA ASN A 302 19.30 37.52 7.91
C ASN A 302 18.24 37.92 8.95
N ILE A 303 18.27 39.21 9.32
CA ILE A 303 17.30 39.78 10.29
C ILE A 303 15.90 39.90 9.66
N GLY A 304 15.80 40.00 8.34
CA GLY A 304 14.53 40.08 7.59
C GLY A 304 13.59 38.90 7.83
N SER A 305 14.12 37.72 8.15
CA SER A 305 13.31 36.55 8.49
C SER A 305 12.41 36.76 9.72
N LEU A 306 12.69 37.77 10.56
CA LEU A 306 11.80 38.14 11.68
C LEU A 306 10.44 38.62 11.22
N TYR A 307 10.37 39.26 10.03
CA TYR A 307 9.12 39.84 9.54
C TYR A 307 8.08 38.78 9.21
N THR A 308 8.49 37.63 8.67
CA THR A 308 7.60 36.54 8.26
C THR A 308 7.39 35.49 9.34
N ARG A 309 8.33 35.36 10.30
CA ARG A 309 8.38 34.29 11.30
C ARG A 309 7.05 34.04 12.02
N SER A 310 6.34 35.10 12.40
CA SER A 310 5.06 34.97 13.11
C SER A 310 4.00 34.30 12.21
N ASN A 311 3.96 34.68 10.95
CA ASN A 311 3.03 34.11 9.98
C ASN A 311 3.45 32.70 9.61
N ASP A 312 4.75 32.42 9.44
CA ASP A 312 5.27 31.07 9.14
C ASP A 312 4.93 30.10 10.29
N LYS A 313 5.07 30.54 11.56
CA LYS A 313 4.61 29.74 12.70
C LYS A 313 3.11 29.46 12.67
N ARG A 314 2.29 30.48 12.38
CA ARG A 314 0.83 30.31 12.25
C ARG A 314 0.46 29.40 11.11
N LEU A 315 1.21 29.44 10.00
CA LEU A 315 1.01 28.54 8.88
C LEU A 315 1.27 27.08 9.29
N ILE A 316 2.39 26.82 9.94
CA ILE A 316 2.71 25.48 10.44
C ILE A 316 1.67 25.00 11.45
N GLU A 317 1.20 25.87 12.32
CA GLU A 317 0.13 25.56 13.29
C GLU A 317 -1.19 25.25 12.58
N ALA A 318 -1.55 25.99 11.53
CA ALA A 318 -2.72 25.68 10.70
C ALA A 318 -2.58 24.34 9.97
N GLU A 319 -1.38 24.02 9.45
CA GLU A 319 -1.10 22.70 8.85
C GLU A 319 -1.22 21.58 9.90
N ARG A 320 -0.79 21.81 11.14
CA ARG A 320 -0.94 20.86 12.26
C ARG A 320 -2.41 20.63 12.60
N GLN A 321 -3.20 21.70 12.68
CA GLN A 321 -4.64 21.59 12.92
C GLN A 321 -5.35 20.85 11.78
N THR A 322 -4.92 21.04 10.54
CA THR A 322 -5.42 20.29 9.39
C THR A 322 -5.07 18.79 9.53
N ASN A 323 -3.83 18.45 9.86
CA ASN A 323 -3.40 17.07 10.09
C ASN A 323 -4.19 16.40 11.23
N ASN A 324 -4.43 17.11 12.33
CA ASN A 324 -5.25 16.63 13.45
C ASN A 324 -6.70 16.41 13.02
N SER A 325 -7.29 17.34 12.26
CA SER A 325 -8.66 17.22 11.74
C SER A 325 -8.79 16.03 10.76
N GLU A 326 -7.78 15.79 9.91
CA GLU A 326 -7.72 14.60 9.05
C GLU A 326 -7.68 13.31 9.88
N CYS A 327 -6.87 13.28 10.95
CA CYS A 327 -6.78 12.15 11.88
C CYS A 327 -8.12 11.91 12.60
N ASP A 328 -8.76 12.97 13.10
CA ASP A 328 -10.06 12.89 13.76
C ASP A 328 -11.15 12.38 12.81
N ALA A 329 -11.15 12.86 11.56
CA ALA A 329 -12.07 12.39 10.52
C ALA A 329 -11.82 10.92 10.19
N PHE A 330 -10.55 10.48 10.11
CA PHE A 330 -10.20 9.08 9.93
C PHE A 330 -10.72 8.22 11.09
N LEU A 331 -10.49 8.62 12.33
CA LEU A 331 -10.97 7.89 13.52
C LEU A 331 -12.51 7.85 13.59
N PHE A 332 -13.18 8.95 13.23
CA PHE A 332 -14.63 9.01 13.14
C PHE A 332 -15.18 8.02 12.10
N ASN A 333 -14.60 8.01 10.89
CA ASN A 333 -14.99 7.08 9.84
C ASN A 333 -14.71 5.61 10.22
N THR A 334 -13.56 5.34 10.86
CA THR A 334 -13.24 4.01 11.39
C THR A 334 -14.28 3.55 12.40
N ARG A 335 -14.74 4.43 13.31
CA ARG A 335 -15.81 4.09 14.27
C ARG A 335 -17.12 3.78 13.55
N LEU A 336 -17.53 4.58 12.57
CA LEU A 336 -18.74 4.32 11.79
C LEU A 336 -18.66 2.97 11.07
N GLN A 337 -17.51 2.67 10.45
CA GLN A 337 -17.28 1.39 9.78
C GLN A 337 -17.31 0.22 10.77
N THR A 338 -16.74 0.38 11.97
CA THR A 338 -16.78 -0.63 13.04
C THR A 338 -18.20 -0.93 13.48
N GLU A 339 -19.04 0.09 13.70
CA GLU A 339 -20.45 -0.10 14.09
C GLU A 339 -21.26 -0.78 12.98
N PHE A 340 -21.07 -0.35 11.73
CA PHE A 340 -21.71 -1.00 10.58
C PHE A 340 -21.29 -2.47 10.48
N GLN A 341 -20.00 -2.76 10.67
CA GLN A 341 -19.45 -4.10 10.57
C GLN A 341 -19.95 -5.03 11.68
N ASN A 342 -20.04 -4.51 12.91
CA ASN A 342 -20.64 -5.25 14.04
C ASN A 342 -22.10 -5.61 13.75
N GLY A 343 -22.89 -4.68 13.21
CA GLY A 343 -24.26 -4.95 12.79
C GLY A 343 -24.37 -6.05 11.73
N ALA A 344 -23.45 -6.06 10.73
CA ALA A 344 -23.41 -7.10 9.72
C ALA A 344 -23.07 -8.49 10.31
N ILE A 345 -22.11 -8.54 11.23
CA ILE A 345 -21.72 -9.76 11.96
C ILE A 345 -22.91 -10.30 12.78
N ASP A 346 -23.60 -9.44 13.53
CA ASP A 346 -24.72 -9.85 14.36
C ASP A 346 -25.92 -10.33 13.51
N ASN A 347 -26.19 -9.69 12.39
CA ASN A 347 -27.21 -10.14 11.44
C ASN A 347 -26.88 -11.53 10.88
N LEU A 348 -25.64 -11.79 10.46
CA LEU A 348 -25.23 -13.10 9.95
C LEU A 348 -25.30 -14.19 11.01
N LYS A 349 -24.98 -13.89 12.28
CA LYS A 349 -25.16 -14.84 13.40
C LYS A 349 -26.63 -15.22 13.57
N GLN A 350 -27.56 -14.27 13.52
CA GLN A 350 -28.99 -14.51 13.61
C GLN A 350 -29.50 -15.31 12.40
N GLN A 351 -29.01 -15.04 11.19
CA GLN A 351 -29.38 -15.84 10.02
C GLN A 351 -28.90 -17.28 10.14
N LEU A 352 -27.69 -17.52 10.62
CA LEU A 352 -27.14 -18.87 10.85
C LEU A 352 -27.93 -19.68 11.86
N GLU A 353 -28.47 -19.04 12.90
CA GLU A 353 -29.36 -19.72 13.85
C GLU A 353 -30.68 -20.22 13.21
N GLN A 354 -31.16 -19.53 12.16
CA GLN A 354 -32.37 -19.89 11.43
C GLN A 354 -32.13 -20.88 10.28
N ASP A 355 -30.94 -20.92 9.72
CA ASP A 355 -30.61 -21.73 8.56
C ASP A 355 -30.82 -23.25 8.83
N ASP A 356 -30.45 -23.73 10.00
CA ASP A 356 -30.61 -25.14 10.36
C ASP A 356 -32.09 -25.55 10.43
N GLU A 357 -32.95 -24.68 10.90
CA GLU A 357 -34.40 -24.92 10.93
C GLU A 357 -34.97 -24.92 9.50
N ILE A 358 -34.56 -23.97 8.67
CA ILE A 358 -34.99 -23.90 7.25
C ILE A 358 -34.59 -25.18 6.52
N ILE A 359 -33.33 -25.62 6.64
CA ILE A 359 -32.82 -26.84 6.01
C ILE A 359 -33.65 -28.05 6.47
N LYS A 360 -33.85 -28.22 7.77
CA LYS A 360 -34.64 -29.32 8.35
C LYS A 360 -36.09 -29.34 7.84
N LEU A 361 -36.71 -28.18 7.69
CA LEU A 361 -38.08 -28.07 7.14
C LEU A 361 -38.08 -28.41 5.65
N ARG A 362 -37.14 -27.92 4.86
CA ARG A 362 -37.00 -28.21 3.42
C ARG A 362 -36.72 -29.69 3.16
N GLU A 363 -35.85 -30.33 3.93
CA GLU A 363 -35.59 -31.78 3.81
C GLU A 363 -36.84 -32.63 4.13
N ARG A 364 -37.63 -32.22 5.11
CA ARG A 364 -38.90 -32.88 5.41
C ARG A 364 -39.93 -32.75 4.28
N ILE A 365 -40.03 -31.56 3.67
CA ILE A 365 -40.89 -31.31 2.51
C ILE A 365 -40.45 -32.20 1.35
N ARG A 366 -39.14 -32.15 0.98
CA ARG A 366 -38.56 -32.98 -0.08
C ARG A 366 -38.87 -34.47 0.10
N SER A 367 -38.63 -35.03 1.29
CA SER A 367 -38.90 -36.46 1.56
C SER A 367 -40.36 -36.86 1.39
N LYS A 368 -41.27 -35.94 1.73
CA LYS A 368 -42.73 -36.16 1.51
C LYS A 368 -43.09 -36.04 0.03
N SER A 369 -42.52 -35.06 -0.70
CA SER A 369 -42.71 -34.88 -2.14
C SER A 369 -42.23 -36.11 -2.92
N GLU A 370 -41.05 -36.63 -2.62
CA GLU A 370 -40.52 -37.87 -3.23
C GLU A 370 -41.45 -39.07 -2.99
N THR A 371 -42.08 -39.17 -1.82
CA THR A 371 -43.04 -40.24 -1.51
C THR A 371 -44.33 -40.07 -2.29
N LYS A 372 -44.85 -38.84 -2.42
CA LYS A 372 -46.09 -38.56 -3.15
C LYS A 372 -45.91 -38.78 -4.66
N VAL A 373 -44.75 -38.41 -5.22
CA VAL A 373 -44.44 -38.68 -6.62
C VAL A 373 -44.43 -40.18 -6.90
N ARG A 374 -43.80 -40.99 -6.01
CA ARG A 374 -43.85 -42.46 -6.12
C ARG A 374 -45.25 -43.03 -6.10
N ASN A 375 -46.18 -42.37 -5.37
CA ASN A 375 -47.58 -42.77 -5.30
C ASN A 375 -48.45 -42.14 -6.41
N GLY A 376 -47.89 -41.39 -7.35
CA GLY A 376 -48.60 -40.71 -8.44
C GLY A 376 -49.49 -39.55 -7.97
N THR A 377 -49.31 -39.01 -6.81
CA THR A 377 -50.12 -37.93 -6.21
C THR A 377 -49.50 -36.55 -6.26
N GLU A 378 -48.27 -36.42 -6.79
CA GLU A 378 -47.56 -35.19 -7.02
C GLU A 378 -46.71 -35.28 -8.28
N THR A 379 -46.45 -34.18 -8.97
CA THR A 379 -45.66 -34.16 -10.20
C THR A 379 -44.17 -34.23 -9.97
N VAL A 380 -43.41 -34.77 -10.91
CA VAL A 380 -41.93 -34.76 -10.89
C VAL A 380 -41.40 -33.34 -10.83
N ASN A 381 -42.02 -32.37 -11.52
CA ASN A 381 -41.63 -30.98 -11.48
C ASN A 381 -41.74 -30.33 -10.06
N GLU A 382 -42.73 -30.70 -9.26
CA GLU A 382 -42.86 -30.25 -7.87
C GLU A 382 -41.74 -30.85 -7.02
N MET A 383 -41.44 -32.14 -7.19
CA MET A 383 -40.31 -32.78 -6.51
C MET A 383 -38.97 -32.13 -6.83
N LEU A 384 -38.72 -31.84 -8.13
CA LEU A 384 -37.47 -31.14 -8.53
C LEU A 384 -37.36 -29.75 -7.94
N ARG A 385 -38.48 -29.03 -7.78
CA ARG A 385 -38.51 -27.73 -7.11
C ARG A 385 -38.13 -27.87 -5.62
N ASP A 386 -38.60 -28.92 -4.95
CA ASP A 386 -38.25 -29.18 -3.55
C ASP A 386 -36.81 -29.65 -3.37
N ILE A 387 -36.24 -30.40 -4.32
CA ILE A 387 -34.82 -30.78 -4.34
C ILE A 387 -33.96 -29.51 -4.48
N ASN A 388 -34.26 -28.62 -5.43
CA ASN A 388 -33.55 -27.37 -5.61
C ASN A 388 -33.68 -26.48 -4.36
N ALA A 389 -34.87 -26.41 -3.73
CA ALA A 389 -35.05 -25.62 -2.52
C ALA A 389 -34.23 -26.11 -1.30
N VAL A 390 -33.99 -27.43 -1.17
CA VAL A 390 -33.05 -27.98 -0.19
C VAL A 390 -31.60 -27.57 -0.52
N SER A 391 -31.23 -27.72 -1.80
CA SER A 391 -29.89 -27.32 -2.27
C SER A 391 -29.61 -25.83 -1.99
N ASP A 392 -30.56 -24.96 -2.33
CA ASP A 392 -30.46 -23.51 -2.09
C ASP A 392 -30.35 -23.18 -0.59
N ALA A 393 -31.12 -23.85 0.27
CA ALA A 393 -31.06 -23.63 1.71
C ALA A 393 -29.72 -24.07 2.31
N ARG A 394 -29.17 -25.20 1.87
CA ARG A 394 -27.83 -25.66 2.29
C ARG A 394 -26.72 -24.72 1.82
N LEU A 395 -26.82 -24.26 0.56
CA LEU A 395 -25.88 -23.28 0.02
C LEU A 395 -25.92 -21.97 0.80
N ALA A 396 -27.12 -21.45 1.08
CA ALA A 396 -27.28 -20.21 1.85
C ALA A 396 -26.57 -20.30 3.21
N LYS A 397 -26.75 -21.38 3.97
CA LYS A 397 -26.04 -21.59 5.24
C LYS A 397 -24.53 -21.55 5.07
N ARG A 398 -23.98 -22.31 4.09
CA ARG A 398 -22.53 -22.35 3.84
C ARG A 398 -21.98 -20.96 3.45
N LEU A 399 -22.74 -20.21 2.66
CA LEU A 399 -22.38 -18.84 2.29
C LEU A 399 -22.41 -17.90 3.51
N HIS A 400 -23.44 -17.99 4.37
CA HIS A 400 -23.52 -17.20 5.60
C HIS A 400 -22.35 -17.49 6.53
N GLU A 401 -21.87 -18.75 6.64
CA GLU A 401 -20.69 -19.10 7.41
C GLU A 401 -19.41 -18.44 6.87
N ILE A 402 -19.18 -18.46 5.53
CA ILE A 402 -18.02 -17.80 4.93
C ILE A 402 -18.13 -16.28 5.02
N GLN A 403 -19.32 -15.73 4.79
CA GLN A 403 -19.58 -14.31 4.93
C GLN A 403 -19.33 -13.83 6.35
N LEU A 404 -19.75 -14.58 7.38
CA LEU A 404 -19.46 -14.25 8.77
C LEU A 404 -17.95 -14.18 9.04
N LEU A 405 -17.19 -15.15 8.54
CA LEU A 405 -15.72 -15.10 8.62
C LEU A 405 -15.15 -13.86 7.90
N GLN A 406 -15.63 -13.60 6.70
CA GLN A 406 -15.20 -12.44 5.93
C GLN A 406 -15.49 -11.12 6.66
N GLU A 407 -16.67 -10.97 7.25
CA GLU A 407 -17.04 -9.77 7.99
C GLU A 407 -16.22 -9.62 9.29
N ILE A 408 -15.85 -10.72 9.95
CA ILE A 408 -14.93 -10.71 11.11
C ILE A 408 -13.53 -10.23 10.67
N TYR A 409 -13.01 -10.70 9.53
CA TYR A 409 -11.71 -10.29 9.02
C TYR A 409 -11.73 -8.84 8.53
N LYS A 410 -12.81 -8.37 7.91
CA LYS A 410 -12.99 -6.94 7.60
C LYS A 410 -12.95 -6.07 8.87
N LEU A 411 -13.61 -6.53 9.95
CA LEU A 411 -13.57 -5.82 11.24
C LEU A 411 -12.14 -5.74 11.80
N ARG A 412 -11.36 -6.83 11.68
CA ARG A 412 -9.92 -6.82 12.02
C ARG A 412 -9.15 -5.78 11.22
N ASN A 413 -9.36 -5.75 9.90
CA ASN A 413 -8.71 -4.77 9.02
C ASN A 413 -9.11 -3.34 9.36
N ILE A 414 -10.38 -3.06 9.67
CA ILE A 414 -10.84 -1.73 10.09
C ILE A 414 -10.06 -1.25 11.33
N ASN A 415 -9.65 -2.16 12.20
CA ASN A 415 -8.92 -1.87 13.44
C ASN A 415 -7.39 -2.11 13.34
N GLY A 416 -6.87 -2.48 12.17
CA GLY A 416 -5.43 -2.66 11.96
C GLY A 416 -4.85 -3.93 12.59
N GLN A 417 -5.63 -5.01 12.63
CA GLN A 417 -5.26 -6.28 13.27
C GLN A 417 -4.97 -7.39 12.26
#